data_10343b96095a73459b367c68dcd48746
#
_entry.id   10343b96095a73459b367c68dcd48746
#
_cell.length_a   1.000
_cell.length_b   1.000
_cell.length_c   1.000
_cell.angle_alpha   90.00
_cell.angle_beta   90.00
_cell.angle_gamma   90.00
#
_symmetry.space_group_name_H-M   'P 1'
#
loop_
_entity.id
_entity.type
_entity.pdbx_description
1 polymer ?
#
loop_
_entity_poly.entity_id
_entity_poly.type
_entity_poly.pdbx_seq_one_letter_code
_entity_poly.pdbx_strand_id
1 'polypeptide(L)'
;MKVLVFGGSFDPVHKGHVSLFRRAMKVIAPDVAHIVPAYHSPFKAKSPTPFRLRMKMLKLAFAGFGKNIVFDDYELKQGGKTYTYQLVQYLKKRYDNPEIYLLVGTDCLNDLHNWKNPGYIFDNAVVVAGKRKGYNENPAQFNHLFLPGFFPKLSSSRVRAHILACGDVPDTVPEIIAPIIRENNLYGLDVHTWLKAHLKPNRYLHSKNVAEMAAAFSDIYDVNVELAVKAGIMHDAGKGFSGPGLIAFCKEHKIKVPFFEDICRMEPSLLHSYVSAWIAQHEFGVTNKDVIRAIAEHTLGSLHMSTLSKILFVADISSKDRKYKDAFVIRNLALQDLNKALLYAANRKLLFTIDTQKWLCPLGTHLWNHLIKQEK
;
A
#
# COMPACT_ATOMS: atom_id res chain seq x y z
N MET A 1 23.92 -29.09 -14.22
CA MET A 1 23.97 -27.61 -14.17
C MET A 1 22.91 -27.11 -13.23
N LYS A 2 23.26 -26.27 -12.25
CA LYS A 2 22.32 -25.67 -11.27
C LYS A 2 21.87 -24.28 -11.74
N VAL A 3 20.59 -24.09 -11.89
CA VAL A 3 19.98 -22.82 -12.30
C VAL A 3 19.11 -22.27 -11.17
N LEU A 4 19.50 -21.14 -10.57
CA LEU A 4 18.67 -20.42 -9.60
C LEU A 4 17.74 -19.47 -10.32
N VAL A 5 16.45 -19.47 -9.95
CA VAL A 5 15.43 -18.58 -10.52
C VAL A 5 14.80 -17.73 -9.43
N PHE A 6 14.86 -16.44 -9.56
CA PHE A 6 14.25 -15.50 -8.63
C PHE A 6 13.25 -14.58 -9.37
N GLY A 7 11.99 -14.98 -9.34
CA GLY A 7 10.88 -14.22 -9.92
C GLY A 7 10.23 -13.27 -8.92
N GLY A 8 9.72 -12.16 -9.39
CA GLY A 8 8.98 -11.23 -8.54
C GLY A 8 8.61 -9.93 -9.24
N SER A 9 7.70 -9.15 -8.64
CA SER A 9 7.34 -7.82 -9.17
C SER A 9 8.49 -6.82 -9.04
N PHE A 10 9.27 -6.90 -7.94
CA PHE A 10 10.39 -6.00 -7.64
C PHE A 10 10.04 -4.51 -7.81
N ASP A 11 8.96 -4.09 -7.22
CA ASP A 11 8.37 -2.76 -7.39
C ASP A 11 8.22 -1.99 -6.06
N PRO A 12 9.34 -1.45 -5.50
CA PRO A 12 10.72 -1.63 -5.90
C PRO A 12 11.38 -2.90 -5.36
N VAL A 13 12.57 -3.20 -5.85
CA VAL A 13 13.48 -4.11 -5.15
C VAL A 13 13.85 -3.51 -3.79
N HIS A 14 13.97 -4.35 -2.75
CA HIS A 14 14.31 -3.92 -1.38
C HIS A 14 15.37 -4.83 -0.75
N LYS A 15 15.96 -4.41 0.37
CA LYS A 15 17.04 -5.16 1.06
C LYS A 15 16.64 -6.58 1.43
N GLY A 16 15.35 -6.87 1.64
CA GLY A 16 14.84 -8.23 1.84
C GLY A 16 15.06 -9.14 0.62
N HIS A 17 14.79 -8.63 -0.60
CA HIS A 17 15.08 -9.37 -1.84
C HIS A 17 16.58 -9.64 -1.99
N VAL A 18 17.40 -8.62 -1.76
CA VAL A 18 18.87 -8.73 -1.88
C VAL A 18 19.44 -9.72 -0.86
N SER A 19 18.96 -9.69 0.38
CA SER A 19 19.39 -10.60 1.45
C SER A 19 18.99 -12.04 1.16
N LEU A 20 17.76 -12.27 0.71
CA LEU A 20 17.26 -13.59 0.34
C LEU A 20 18.08 -14.20 -0.81
N PHE A 21 18.28 -13.41 -1.86
CA PHE A 21 19.07 -13.83 -3.02
C PHE A 21 20.53 -14.13 -2.64
N ARG A 22 21.17 -13.26 -1.84
CA ARG A 22 22.54 -13.47 -1.36
C ARG A 22 22.70 -14.79 -0.61
N ARG A 23 21.73 -15.13 0.23
CA ARG A 23 21.74 -16.39 0.98
C ARG A 23 21.56 -17.59 0.06
N ALA A 24 20.66 -17.50 -0.92
CA ALA A 24 20.45 -18.56 -1.91
C ALA A 24 21.70 -18.80 -2.76
N MET A 25 22.35 -17.73 -3.25
CA MET A 25 23.62 -17.85 -3.99
C MET A 25 24.70 -18.58 -3.19
N LYS A 26 24.79 -18.30 -1.88
CA LYS A 26 25.78 -18.96 -1.01
C LYS A 26 25.46 -20.43 -0.73
N VAL A 27 24.18 -20.77 -0.54
CA VAL A 27 23.78 -22.15 -0.14
C VAL A 27 23.70 -23.07 -1.34
N ILE A 28 23.16 -22.60 -2.46
CA ILE A 28 22.92 -23.41 -3.66
C ILE A 28 24.16 -23.46 -4.53
N ALA A 29 24.98 -22.39 -4.52
CA ALA A 29 26.15 -22.20 -5.42
C ALA A 29 25.77 -22.50 -6.88
N PRO A 30 24.80 -21.73 -7.48
CA PRO A 30 24.30 -22.02 -8.81
C PRO A 30 25.34 -21.66 -9.89
N ASP A 31 25.35 -22.42 -11.00
CA ASP A 31 26.14 -22.08 -12.18
C ASP A 31 25.66 -20.80 -12.85
N VAL A 32 24.33 -20.59 -12.84
CA VAL A 32 23.68 -19.36 -13.34
C VAL A 32 22.48 -19.01 -12.49
N ALA A 33 22.23 -17.72 -12.29
CA ALA A 33 21.08 -17.21 -11.56
C ALA A 33 20.26 -16.23 -12.43
N HIS A 34 18.99 -16.54 -12.63
CA HIS A 34 18.04 -15.70 -13.34
C HIS A 34 17.24 -14.85 -12.38
N ILE A 35 17.28 -13.54 -12.56
CA ILE A 35 16.39 -12.56 -11.91
C ILE A 35 15.33 -12.15 -12.94
N VAL A 36 14.08 -12.53 -12.69
CA VAL A 36 12.97 -12.40 -13.65
C VAL A 36 11.91 -11.46 -13.11
N PRO A 37 11.93 -10.17 -13.49
CA PRO A 37 10.88 -9.24 -13.08
C PRO A 37 9.56 -9.55 -13.80
N ALA A 38 8.47 -9.68 -13.03
CA ALA A 38 7.14 -9.90 -13.58
C ALA A 38 6.72 -8.75 -14.48
N TYR A 39 6.26 -9.06 -15.70
CA TYR A 39 5.67 -8.06 -16.60
C TYR A 39 4.24 -7.73 -16.19
N HIS A 40 3.40 -8.77 -16.08
CA HIS A 40 2.06 -8.71 -15.51
C HIS A 40 1.89 -9.82 -14.49
N SER A 41 1.91 -9.48 -13.20
CA SER A 41 1.64 -10.48 -12.17
C SER A 41 0.21 -11.03 -12.34
N PRO A 42 0.01 -12.35 -12.40
CA PRO A 42 -1.33 -12.93 -12.49
C PRO A 42 -2.17 -12.68 -11.23
N PHE A 43 -1.53 -12.38 -10.09
CA PHE A 43 -2.15 -12.21 -8.78
C PHE A 43 -2.31 -10.75 -8.33
N LYS A 44 -1.78 -9.79 -9.10
CA LYS A 44 -1.76 -8.37 -8.70
C LYS A 44 -2.28 -7.49 -9.83
N ALA A 45 -2.83 -6.33 -9.47
CA ALA A 45 -3.04 -5.26 -10.43
C ALA A 45 -1.73 -4.90 -11.14
N LYS A 46 -1.83 -4.29 -12.32
CA LYS A 46 -0.66 -3.84 -13.08
C LYS A 46 0.31 -3.07 -12.18
N SER A 47 1.60 -3.38 -12.27
CA SER A 47 2.64 -2.66 -11.54
C SER A 47 2.61 -1.16 -11.90
N PRO A 48 2.60 -0.26 -10.92
CA PRO A 48 2.60 1.18 -11.18
C PRO A 48 3.88 1.64 -11.87
N THR A 49 5.01 0.93 -11.63
CA THR A 49 6.31 1.33 -12.17
C THR A 49 6.60 0.63 -13.50
N PRO A 50 6.97 1.38 -14.56
CA PRO A 50 7.34 0.81 -15.84
C PRO A 50 8.40 -0.27 -15.73
N PHE A 51 8.26 -1.36 -16.51
CA PHE A 51 9.18 -2.50 -16.50
C PHE A 51 10.66 -2.07 -16.66
N ARG A 52 10.93 -1.10 -17.55
CA ARG A 52 12.29 -0.58 -17.78
C ARG A 52 12.94 0.00 -16.50
N LEU A 53 12.17 0.73 -15.69
CA LEU A 53 12.68 1.29 -14.43
C LEU A 53 12.90 0.20 -13.38
N ARG A 54 12.01 -0.78 -13.27
CA ARG A 54 12.19 -1.92 -12.37
C ARG A 54 13.41 -2.74 -12.74
N MET A 55 13.62 -3.00 -14.04
CA MET A 55 14.82 -3.67 -14.54
C MET A 55 16.10 -2.85 -14.26
N LYS A 56 16.07 -1.53 -14.43
CA LYS A 56 17.21 -0.66 -14.07
C LYS A 56 17.55 -0.75 -12.59
N MET A 57 16.54 -0.68 -11.71
CA MET A 57 16.71 -0.83 -10.26
C MET A 57 17.28 -2.21 -9.90
N LEU A 58 16.81 -3.29 -10.53
CA LEU A 58 17.33 -4.65 -10.31
C LEU A 58 18.80 -4.75 -10.70
N LYS A 59 19.18 -4.30 -11.89
CA LYS A 59 20.58 -4.34 -12.35
C LYS A 59 21.53 -3.64 -11.37
N LEU A 60 21.12 -2.50 -10.82
CA LEU A 60 21.93 -1.77 -9.83
C LEU A 60 21.96 -2.51 -8.48
N ALA A 61 20.82 -2.96 -7.98
CA ALA A 61 20.73 -3.62 -6.67
C ALA A 61 21.51 -4.94 -6.60
N PHE A 62 21.69 -5.61 -7.74
CA PHE A 62 22.36 -6.90 -7.83
C PHE A 62 23.72 -6.86 -8.56
N ALA A 63 24.24 -5.67 -8.89
CA ALA A 63 25.51 -5.52 -9.62
C ALA A 63 26.72 -6.21 -8.96
N GLY A 64 26.74 -6.31 -7.61
CA GLY A 64 27.84 -6.88 -6.84
C GLY A 64 27.84 -8.40 -6.70
N PHE A 65 26.93 -9.12 -7.37
CA PHE A 65 26.81 -10.58 -7.16
C PHE A 65 27.59 -11.46 -8.16
N GLY A 66 28.36 -10.88 -9.08
CA GLY A 66 29.19 -11.62 -10.04
C GLY A 66 28.59 -11.68 -11.44
N LYS A 67 29.32 -12.38 -12.34
CA LYS A 67 29.01 -12.44 -13.78
C LYS A 67 28.00 -13.51 -14.16
N ASN A 68 27.65 -14.42 -13.26
CA ASN A 68 26.72 -15.50 -13.50
C ASN A 68 25.24 -15.13 -13.28
N ILE A 69 24.92 -13.82 -13.22
CA ILE A 69 23.54 -13.34 -13.10
C ILE A 69 23.00 -12.93 -14.46
N VAL A 70 21.84 -13.46 -14.78
CA VAL A 70 21.05 -13.11 -15.96
C VAL A 70 19.82 -12.31 -15.51
N PHE A 71 19.73 -11.05 -15.94
CA PHE A 71 18.52 -10.27 -15.81
C PHE A 71 17.61 -10.61 -17.00
N ASP A 72 16.64 -11.47 -16.76
CA ASP A 72 15.85 -12.09 -17.83
C ASP A 72 14.57 -11.28 -18.09
N ASP A 73 14.37 -10.91 -19.33
CA ASP A 73 13.19 -10.20 -19.82
C ASP A 73 12.14 -11.15 -20.44
N TYR A 74 12.20 -12.44 -20.10
CA TYR A 74 11.31 -13.46 -20.60
C TYR A 74 9.84 -13.07 -20.54
N GLU A 75 9.36 -12.59 -19.39
CA GLU A 75 7.97 -12.20 -19.22
C GLU A 75 7.58 -10.98 -20.09
N LEU A 76 8.47 -10.02 -20.29
CA LEU A 76 8.26 -8.90 -21.20
C LEU A 76 8.10 -9.39 -22.64
N LYS A 77 8.94 -10.33 -23.08
CA LYS A 77 8.91 -10.91 -24.43
C LYS A 77 7.64 -11.69 -24.70
N GLN A 78 7.04 -12.31 -23.68
CA GLN A 78 5.74 -12.97 -23.83
C GLN A 78 4.58 -11.98 -23.97
N GLY A 79 4.71 -10.72 -23.56
CA GLY A 79 3.75 -9.64 -23.78
C GLY A 79 2.42 -9.75 -23.02
N GLY A 80 2.21 -10.81 -22.21
CA GLY A 80 0.98 -11.09 -21.49
C GLY A 80 1.18 -11.58 -20.06
N LYS A 81 0.15 -12.21 -19.51
CA LYS A 81 0.27 -12.92 -18.22
C LYS A 81 1.13 -14.16 -18.42
N THR A 82 2.24 -14.24 -17.69
CA THR A 82 3.15 -15.37 -17.69
C THR A 82 3.07 -16.10 -16.35
N TYR A 83 3.13 -17.42 -16.39
CA TYR A 83 3.05 -18.26 -15.20
C TYR A 83 4.40 -18.95 -14.94
N THR A 84 4.71 -19.20 -13.69
CA THR A 84 6.01 -19.78 -13.27
C THR A 84 6.31 -21.13 -13.93
N TYR A 85 5.31 -21.99 -14.15
CA TYR A 85 5.54 -23.26 -14.86
C TYR A 85 6.06 -23.06 -16.29
N GLN A 86 5.64 -22.00 -16.98
CA GLN A 86 6.12 -21.67 -18.34
C GLN A 86 7.59 -21.20 -18.30
N LEU A 87 7.94 -20.42 -17.26
CA LEU A 87 9.33 -20.03 -17.03
C LEU A 87 10.23 -21.25 -16.75
N VAL A 88 9.77 -22.20 -15.94
CA VAL A 88 10.48 -23.47 -15.71
C VAL A 88 10.65 -24.24 -17.01
N GLN A 89 9.62 -24.36 -17.85
CA GLN A 89 9.70 -25.00 -19.17
C GLN A 89 10.73 -24.33 -20.08
N TYR A 90 10.69 -22.98 -20.13
CA TYR A 90 11.65 -22.19 -20.91
C TYR A 90 13.09 -22.46 -20.49
N LEU A 91 13.37 -22.46 -19.18
CA LEU A 91 14.73 -22.69 -18.65
C LEU A 91 15.20 -24.14 -18.86
N LYS A 92 14.30 -25.11 -18.75
CA LYS A 92 14.64 -26.52 -19.06
C LYS A 92 15.07 -26.72 -20.52
N LYS A 93 14.42 -26.01 -21.44
CA LYS A 93 14.82 -26.05 -22.86
C LYS A 93 16.12 -25.29 -23.12
N ARG A 94 16.31 -24.15 -22.45
CA ARG A 94 17.46 -23.26 -22.65
C ARG A 94 18.78 -23.92 -22.20
N TYR A 95 18.76 -24.73 -21.14
CA TYR A 95 19.94 -25.31 -20.49
C TYR A 95 20.02 -26.84 -20.55
N ASP A 96 19.30 -27.45 -21.48
CA ASP A 96 19.26 -28.90 -21.66
C ASP A 96 19.04 -29.67 -20.34
N ASN A 97 17.84 -29.47 -19.78
CA ASN A 97 17.35 -30.14 -18.58
C ASN A 97 18.18 -29.93 -17.29
N PRO A 98 18.37 -28.68 -16.86
CA PRO A 98 19.12 -28.32 -15.66
C PRO A 98 18.38 -28.68 -14.37
N GLU A 99 19.09 -28.71 -13.26
CA GLU A 99 18.52 -28.71 -11.92
C GLU A 99 18.07 -27.28 -11.56
N ILE A 100 16.75 -27.04 -11.51
CA ILE A 100 16.18 -25.70 -11.27
C ILE A 100 15.86 -25.49 -9.78
N TYR A 101 16.33 -24.40 -9.22
CA TYR A 101 16.03 -23.92 -7.88
C TYR A 101 15.16 -22.65 -7.96
N LEU A 102 13.89 -22.77 -7.58
CA LEU A 102 12.94 -21.66 -7.60
C LEU A 102 12.94 -20.92 -6.25
N LEU A 103 13.55 -19.74 -6.21
CA LEU A 103 13.63 -18.91 -5.01
C LEU A 103 12.34 -18.10 -4.81
N VAL A 104 11.71 -18.29 -3.66
CA VAL A 104 10.46 -17.60 -3.29
C VAL A 104 10.54 -17.00 -1.88
N GLY A 105 9.71 -16.00 -1.59
CA GLY A 105 9.43 -15.58 -0.22
C GLY A 105 8.52 -16.58 0.49
N THR A 106 8.52 -16.60 1.82
CA THR A 106 7.62 -17.45 2.62
C THR A 106 6.14 -17.20 2.34
N ASP A 107 5.77 -15.97 2.02
CA ASP A 107 4.38 -15.64 1.67
C ASP A 107 3.93 -16.40 0.40
N CYS A 108 4.84 -16.54 -0.58
CA CYS A 108 4.58 -17.29 -1.80
C CYS A 108 4.58 -18.81 -1.58
N LEU A 109 5.36 -19.30 -0.61
CA LEU A 109 5.47 -20.73 -0.33
C LEU A 109 4.12 -21.33 0.06
N ASN A 110 3.37 -20.66 0.94
CA ASN A 110 2.05 -21.14 1.39
C ASN A 110 0.97 -21.05 0.30
N ASP A 111 1.16 -20.18 -0.70
CA ASP A 111 0.21 -19.96 -1.78
C ASP A 111 0.56 -20.74 -3.07
N LEU A 112 1.69 -21.44 -3.09
CA LEU A 112 2.19 -22.17 -4.28
C LEU A 112 1.19 -23.22 -4.83
N HIS A 113 0.39 -23.84 -3.97
CA HIS A 113 -0.62 -24.80 -4.37
C HIS A 113 -1.74 -24.18 -5.22
N ASN A 114 -1.95 -22.84 -5.11
CA ASN A 114 -2.91 -22.08 -5.90
C ASN A 114 -2.32 -21.57 -7.24
N TRP A 115 -1.03 -21.80 -7.48
CA TRP A 115 -0.40 -21.36 -8.72
C TRP A 115 -0.87 -22.19 -9.91
N LYS A 116 -0.73 -21.63 -11.11
CA LYS A 116 -1.10 -22.34 -12.33
C LYS A 116 -0.16 -23.52 -12.57
N ASN A 117 -0.74 -24.73 -12.73
CA ASN A 117 -0.02 -25.99 -12.94
C ASN A 117 1.09 -26.25 -11.87
N PRO A 118 0.73 -26.30 -10.56
CA PRO A 118 1.70 -26.41 -9.49
C PRO A 118 2.44 -27.75 -9.50
N GLY A 119 1.78 -28.85 -9.90
CA GLY A 119 2.39 -30.15 -10.04
C GLY A 119 3.62 -30.13 -10.96
N TYR A 120 3.49 -29.47 -12.12
CA TYR A 120 4.64 -29.34 -13.03
C TYR A 120 5.81 -28.60 -12.36
N ILE A 121 5.55 -27.58 -11.55
CA ILE A 121 6.61 -26.84 -10.84
C ILE A 121 7.30 -27.77 -9.84
N PHE A 122 6.53 -28.54 -9.04
CA PHE A 122 7.06 -29.43 -8.02
C PHE A 122 7.86 -30.61 -8.58
N ASP A 123 7.46 -31.10 -9.76
CA ASP A 123 8.16 -32.21 -10.45
C ASP A 123 9.46 -31.74 -11.14
N ASN A 124 9.62 -30.44 -11.42
CA ASN A 124 10.69 -29.91 -12.26
C ASN A 124 11.55 -28.83 -11.62
N ALA A 125 11.27 -28.43 -10.39
CA ALA A 125 12.07 -27.46 -9.65
C ALA A 125 12.08 -27.74 -8.15
N VAL A 126 13.21 -27.52 -7.51
CA VAL A 126 13.33 -27.48 -6.04
C VAL A 126 12.92 -26.09 -5.57
N VAL A 127 11.84 -26.01 -4.78
CA VAL A 127 11.41 -24.73 -4.21
C VAL A 127 12.33 -24.33 -3.06
N VAL A 128 12.88 -23.13 -3.10
CA VAL A 128 13.79 -22.59 -2.09
C VAL A 128 13.14 -21.38 -1.42
N ALA A 129 12.99 -21.44 -0.10
CA ALA A 129 12.32 -20.38 0.65
C ALA A 129 13.16 -19.84 1.80
N GLY A 130 12.97 -18.55 2.11
CA GLY A 130 13.55 -17.92 3.30
C GLY A 130 12.54 -17.84 4.44
N LYS A 131 12.89 -18.34 5.64
CA LYS A 131 11.99 -18.26 6.81
C LYS A 131 11.86 -16.81 7.32
N ARG A 132 10.65 -16.40 7.67
CA ARG A 132 10.38 -15.15 8.40
C ARG A 132 10.00 -15.45 9.85
N LYS A 133 10.45 -14.62 10.78
CA LYS A 133 10.10 -14.78 12.19
C LYS A 133 8.58 -14.66 12.39
N GLY A 134 7.98 -15.60 13.10
CA GLY A 134 6.53 -15.63 13.36
C GLY A 134 5.68 -16.17 12.21
N TYR A 135 6.30 -16.81 11.22
CA TYR A 135 5.58 -17.43 10.11
C TYR A 135 5.26 -18.89 10.43
N ASN A 136 3.97 -19.24 10.42
CA ASN A 136 3.52 -20.62 10.59
C ASN A 136 3.68 -21.35 9.25
N GLU A 137 4.46 -22.42 9.25
CA GLU A 137 4.57 -23.31 8.10
C GLU A 137 3.29 -24.15 7.98
N ASN A 138 2.56 -24.01 6.87
CA ASN A 138 1.71 -25.09 6.43
C ASN A 138 2.62 -26.20 5.90
N PRO A 139 2.48 -27.47 6.34
CA PRO A 139 3.30 -28.55 5.82
C PRO A 139 3.08 -28.63 4.30
N ALA A 140 4.07 -28.17 3.55
CA ALA A 140 4.03 -28.20 2.11
C ALA A 140 4.09 -29.67 1.64
N GLN A 141 3.15 -30.07 0.81
CA GLN A 141 3.09 -31.42 0.21
C GLN A 141 4.09 -31.62 -0.93
N PHE A 142 5.14 -30.78 -1.02
CA PHE A 142 6.14 -30.82 -2.08
C PHE A 142 7.55 -30.60 -1.53
N ASN A 143 8.54 -31.03 -2.31
CA ASN A 143 9.95 -30.93 -1.94
C ASN A 143 10.40 -29.44 -1.91
N HIS A 144 10.86 -28.97 -0.76
CA HIS A 144 11.35 -27.62 -0.59
C HIS A 144 12.55 -27.55 0.35
N LEU A 145 13.36 -26.50 0.15
CA LEU A 145 14.55 -26.20 0.93
C LEU A 145 14.36 -24.87 1.66
N PHE A 146 14.53 -24.86 2.98
CA PHE A 146 14.63 -23.60 3.71
C PHE A 146 16.07 -23.10 3.78
N LEU A 147 16.25 -21.86 3.40
CA LEU A 147 17.53 -21.17 3.61
C LEU A 147 17.76 -20.91 5.11
N PRO A 148 18.99 -21.10 5.60
CA PRO A 148 19.30 -20.89 7.01
C PRO A 148 19.18 -19.42 7.42
N GLY A 149 18.66 -19.18 8.63
CA GLY A 149 18.45 -17.86 9.23
C GLY A 149 17.07 -17.28 8.96
N PHE A 150 16.82 -16.10 9.56
CA PHE A 150 15.57 -15.37 9.42
C PHE A 150 15.75 -14.17 8.51
N PHE A 151 14.73 -13.90 7.71
CA PHE A 151 14.70 -12.76 6.80
C PHE A 151 13.74 -11.69 7.30
N PRO A 152 14.04 -10.39 7.08
CA PRO A 152 13.19 -9.30 7.54
C PRO A 152 11.80 -9.37 6.86
N LYS A 153 10.77 -9.00 7.62
CA LYS A 153 9.38 -8.90 7.12
C LYS A 153 9.24 -7.62 6.28
N LEU A 154 9.86 -7.63 5.10
CA LEU A 154 9.78 -6.53 4.12
C LEU A 154 8.94 -6.95 2.92
N SER A 155 8.18 -6.01 2.38
CA SER A 155 7.47 -6.18 1.12
C SER A 155 7.52 -4.88 0.30
N SER A 156 7.47 -5.00 -1.02
CA SER A 156 7.41 -3.83 -1.90
C SER A 156 6.20 -2.94 -1.61
N SER A 157 5.05 -3.52 -1.23
CA SER A 157 3.85 -2.77 -0.85
C SER A 157 4.10 -1.88 0.38
N ARG A 158 4.79 -2.40 1.41
CA ARG A 158 5.15 -1.60 2.59
C ARG A 158 6.17 -0.51 2.26
N VAL A 159 7.11 -0.79 1.36
CA VAL A 159 8.05 0.23 0.88
C VAL A 159 7.31 1.35 0.16
N ARG A 160 6.38 1.02 -0.75
CA ARG A 160 5.57 2.02 -1.46
C ARG A 160 4.67 2.80 -0.51
N ALA A 161 4.03 2.12 0.44
CA ALA A 161 3.23 2.77 1.49
C ALA A 161 4.05 3.74 2.33
N HIS A 162 5.28 3.36 2.73
CA HIS A 162 6.19 4.25 3.46
C HIS A 162 6.55 5.49 2.64
N ILE A 163 6.95 5.33 1.37
CA ILE A 163 7.29 6.46 0.50
C ILE A 163 6.09 7.41 0.36
N LEU A 164 4.90 6.85 0.14
CA LEU A 164 3.66 7.61 0.03
C LEU A 164 3.25 8.29 1.36
N ALA A 165 3.51 7.69 2.52
CA ALA A 165 3.19 8.31 3.82
C ALA A 165 4.19 9.41 4.19
N CYS A 166 5.49 9.15 4.02
CA CYS A 166 6.57 9.99 4.56
C CYS A 166 7.14 11.00 3.57
N GLY A 167 7.06 10.71 2.26
CA GLY A 167 7.67 11.52 1.20
C GLY A 167 9.18 11.34 1.06
N ASP A 168 9.71 10.22 1.54
CA ASP A 168 11.12 9.86 1.45
C ASP A 168 11.31 8.37 1.17
N VAL A 169 12.51 8.01 0.74
CA VAL A 169 12.87 6.62 0.44
C VAL A 169 13.47 5.99 1.68
N PRO A 170 12.86 4.91 2.25
CA PRO A 170 13.34 4.30 3.48
C PRO A 170 14.65 3.53 3.31
N ASP A 171 15.40 3.37 4.39
CA ASP A 171 16.64 2.60 4.44
C ASP A 171 16.48 1.11 4.08
N THR A 172 15.25 0.62 4.04
CA THR A 172 14.95 -0.74 3.56
C THR A 172 15.13 -0.92 2.06
N VAL A 173 15.26 0.19 1.33
CA VAL A 173 15.63 0.23 -0.10
C VAL A 173 17.16 0.28 -0.24
N PRO A 174 17.77 -0.44 -1.18
CA PRO A 174 19.19 -0.24 -1.49
C PRO A 174 19.48 1.21 -1.89
N GLU A 175 20.45 1.83 -1.25
CA GLU A 175 20.77 3.24 -1.44
C GLU A 175 21.01 3.62 -2.91
N ILE A 176 21.67 2.72 -3.65
CA ILE A 176 22.02 2.92 -5.06
C ILE A 176 20.81 3.12 -5.98
N ILE A 177 19.60 2.67 -5.59
CA ILE A 177 18.39 2.85 -6.40
C ILE A 177 17.50 4.01 -5.92
N ALA A 178 17.79 4.61 -4.76
CA ALA A 178 17.02 5.72 -4.23
C ALA A 178 16.98 6.94 -5.18
N PRO A 179 18.06 7.31 -5.90
CA PRO A 179 18.00 8.37 -6.92
C PRO A 179 16.97 8.09 -8.01
N ILE A 180 16.88 6.85 -8.52
CA ILE A 180 15.91 6.50 -9.56
C ILE A 180 14.48 6.75 -9.08
N ILE A 181 14.18 6.40 -7.83
CA ILE A 181 12.86 6.59 -7.23
C ILE A 181 12.55 8.10 -7.14
N ARG A 182 13.49 8.92 -6.69
CA ARG A 182 13.33 10.38 -6.56
C ARG A 182 13.21 11.09 -7.89
N GLU A 183 14.12 10.82 -8.83
CA GLU A 183 14.17 11.46 -10.15
C GLU A 183 12.92 11.18 -11.00
N ASN A 184 12.29 10.02 -10.80
CA ASN A 184 11.08 9.64 -11.53
C ASN A 184 9.80 9.84 -10.71
N ASN A 185 9.84 10.51 -9.57
CA ASN A 185 8.70 10.75 -8.67
C ASN A 185 7.87 9.49 -8.39
N LEU A 186 8.53 8.34 -8.19
CA LEU A 186 7.83 7.08 -8.02
C LEU A 186 7.15 7.00 -6.65
N TYR A 187 6.10 6.18 -6.61
CA TYR A 187 5.40 5.77 -5.38
C TYR A 187 4.76 6.93 -4.59
N GLY A 188 4.35 7.99 -5.30
CA GLY A 188 3.60 9.11 -4.73
C GLY A 188 4.46 10.27 -4.23
N LEU A 189 5.73 10.36 -4.65
CA LEU A 189 6.57 11.54 -4.36
C LEU A 189 6.02 12.82 -5.02
N ASP A 190 5.34 12.70 -6.16
CA ASP A 190 4.60 13.76 -6.83
C ASP A 190 3.44 14.31 -5.96
N VAL A 191 2.73 13.43 -5.24
CA VAL A 191 1.68 13.82 -4.28
C VAL A 191 2.25 14.75 -3.20
N HIS A 192 3.43 14.42 -2.65
CA HIS A 192 4.08 15.27 -1.65
C HIS A 192 4.46 16.63 -2.20
N THR A 193 4.95 16.68 -3.43
CA THR A 193 5.27 17.95 -4.12
C THR A 193 4.01 18.80 -4.25
N TRP A 194 2.92 18.21 -4.71
CA TRP A 194 1.64 18.89 -4.85
C TRP A 194 1.10 19.39 -3.50
N LEU A 195 1.05 18.52 -2.48
CA LEU A 195 0.52 18.89 -1.16
C LEU A 195 1.32 20.00 -0.49
N LYS A 196 2.66 20.01 -0.63
CA LYS A 196 3.52 21.10 -0.12
C LYS A 196 3.24 22.44 -0.80
N ALA A 197 2.88 22.42 -2.08
CA ALA A 197 2.57 23.64 -2.81
C ALA A 197 1.17 24.20 -2.47
N HIS A 198 0.22 23.37 -2.03
CA HIS A 198 -1.18 23.75 -1.85
C HIS A 198 -1.62 23.81 -0.38
N LEU A 199 -0.92 23.14 0.53
CA LEU A 199 -1.28 23.10 1.95
C LEU A 199 -0.31 23.92 2.81
N LYS A 200 -0.83 24.47 3.89
CA LYS A 200 0.02 25.05 4.95
C LYS A 200 0.89 23.95 5.57
N PRO A 201 2.13 24.26 6.04
CA PRO A 201 3.06 23.25 6.56
C PRO A 201 2.49 22.34 7.66
N ASN A 202 1.70 22.91 8.58
CA ASN A 202 1.05 22.13 9.64
C ASN A 202 -0.01 21.16 9.11
N ARG A 203 -0.73 21.51 8.03
CA ARG A 203 -1.69 20.62 7.38
C ARG A 203 -1.03 19.51 6.60
N TYR A 204 0.04 19.82 5.89
CA TYR A 204 0.87 18.80 5.25
C TYR A 204 1.43 17.80 6.27
N LEU A 205 1.95 18.29 7.42
CA LEU A 205 2.42 17.43 8.51
C LEU A 205 1.29 16.56 9.07
N HIS A 206 0.10 17.13 9.27
CA HIS A 206 -1.10 16.40 9.70
C HIS A 206 -1.44 15.27 8.72
N SER A 207 -1.47 15.54 7.41
CA SER A 207 -1.75 14.50 6.40
C SER A 207 -0.76 13.34 6.47
N LYS A 208 0.53 13.61 6.72
CA LYS A 208 1.54 12.55 6.95
C LYS A 208 1.22 11.74 8.21
N ASN A 209 0.91 12.40 9.32
CA ASN A 209 0.59 11.71 10.58
C ASN A 209 -0.67 10.85 10.46
N VAL A 210 -1.67 11.30 9.71
CA VAL A 210 -2.89 10.53 9.40
C VAL A 210 -2.56 9.32 8.53
N ALA A 211 -1.71 9.48 7.51
CA ALA A 211 -1.28 8.38 6.66
C ALA A 211 -0.52 7.30 7.45
N GLU A 212 0.40 7.69 8.34
CA GLU A 212 1.10 6.76 9.24
C GLU A 212 0.14 6.04 10.19
N MET A 213 -0.84 6.75 10.74
CA MET A 213 -1.83 6.17 11.64
C MET A 213 -2.75 5.20 10.91
N ALA A 214 -3.21 5.57 9.70
CA ALA A 214 -4.00 4.70 8.85
C ALA A 214 -3.23 3.42 8.46
N ALA A 215 -1.91 3.51 8.20
CA ALA A 215 -1.06 2.35 7.98
C ALA A 215 -1.01 1.41 9.20
N ALA A 216 -0.87 1.97 10.41
CA ALA A 216 -0.85 1.18 11.63
C ALA A 216 -2.18 0.44 11.87
N PHE A 217 -3.30 1.12 11.68
CA PHE A 217 -4.62 0.49 11.82
C PHE A 217 -4.92 -0.53 10.71
N SER A 218 -4.42 -0.30 9.49
CA SER A 218 -4.63 -1.24 8.37
C SER A 218 -4.06 -2.62 8.64
N ASP A 219 -2.96 -2.71 9.37
CA ASP A 219 -2.34 -3.98 9.77
C ASP A 219 -3.19 -4.77 10.78
N ILE A 220 -3.93 -4.05 11.63
CA ILE A 220 -4.79 -4.67 12.66
C ILE A 220 -6.09 -5.20 12.04
N TYR A 221 -6.63 -4.47 11.07
CA TYR A 221 -7.95 -4.74 10.49
C TYR A 221 -7.89 -5.37 9.09
N ASP A 222 -6.74 -5.93 8.70
CA ASP A 222 -6.50 -6.62 7.43
C ASP A 222 -6.93 -5.82 6.19
N VAL A 223 -6.67 -4.51 6.22
CA VAL A 223 -6.88 -3.62 5.09
C VAL A 223 -5.57 -3.42 4.35
N ASN A 224 -5.63 -3.32 3.02
CA ASN A 224 -4.43 -3.06 2.22
C ASN A 224 -3.77 -1.74 2.66
N VAL A 225 -2.52 -1.83 3.14
CA VAL A 225 -1.77 -0.69 3.70
C VAL A 225 -1.58 0.45 2.69
N GLU A 226 -1.41 0.14 1.40
CA GLU A 226 -1.25 1.18 0.37
C GLU A 226 -2.55 1.98 0.17
N LEU A 227 -3.72 1.32 0.27
CA LEU A 227 -5.01 2.00 0.18
C LEU A 227 -5.25 2.89 1.40
N ALA A 228 -4.90 2.40 2.60
CA ALA A 228 -5.04 3.16 3.84
C ALA A 228 -4.15 4.40 3.86
N VAL A 229 -2.87 4.25 3.49
CA VAL A 229 -1.93 5.37 3.38
C VAL A 229 -2.38 6.37 2.32
N LYS A 230 -2.84 5.89 1.16
CA LYS A 230 -3.33 6.73 0.07
C LYS A 230 -4.50 7.59 0.52
N ALA A 231 -5.47 6.99 1.20
CA ALA A 231 -6.59 7.72 1.78
C ALA A 231 -6.11 8.75 2.82
N GLY A 232 -5.17 8.35 3.72
CA GLY A 232 -4.63 9.20 4.78
C GLY A 232 -3.88 10.42 4.27
N ILE A 233 -2.97 10.26 3.29
CA ILE A 233 -2.15 11.38 2.81
C ILE A 233 -2.96 12.40 2.01
N MET A 234 -4.03 11.96 1.33
CA MET A 234 -4.83 12.79 0.42
C MET A 234 -6.11 13.36 1.07
N HIS A 235 -6.49 12.92 2.29
CA HIS A 235 -7.80 13.26 2.87
C HIS A 235 -8.07 14.75 2.98
N ASP A 236 -7.07 15.55 3.26
CA ASP A 236 -7.14 17.00 3.48
C ASP A 236 -6.63 17.84 2.28
N ALA A 237 -6.46 17.25 1.08
CA ALA A 237 -5.99 17.98 -0.10
C ALA A 237 -6.83 19.24 -0.42
N GLY A 238 -8.14 19.21 -0.14
CA GLY A 238 -9.05 20.34 -0.29
C GLY A 238 -8.91 21.47 0.74
N LYS A 239 -8.12 21.27 1.81
CA LYS A 239 -7.93 22.30 2.87
C LYS A 239 -7.10 23.51 2.44
N GLY A 240 -6.54 23.48 1.25
CA GLY A 240 -5.88 24.65 0.65
C GLY A 240 -6.88 25.74 0.19
N PHE A 241 -8.15 25.39 0.00
CA PHE A 241 -9.17 26.30 -0.48
C PHE A 241 -9.87 27.04 0.68
N SER A 242 -10.27 28.28 0.44
CA SER A 242 -11.19 29.01 1.33
C SER A 242 -12.62 28.48 1.22
N GLY A 243 -13.51 28.83 2.15
CA GLY A 243 -14.93 28.45 2.07
C GLY A 243 -15.58 28.80 0.72
N PRO A 244 -15.52 30.08 0.26
CA PRO A 244 -16.00 30.45 -1.07
C PRO A 244 -15.31 29.67 -2.21
N GLY A 245 -14.01 29.40 -2.10
CA GLY A 245 -13.27 28.60 -3.06
C GLY A 245 -13.76 27.17 -3.15
N LEU A 246 -14.08 26.53 -2.02
CA LEU A 246 -14.66 25.18 -1.97
C LEU A 246 -16.03 25.12 -2.65
N ILE A 247 -16.88 26.15 -2.40
CA ILE A 247 -18.20 26.26 -3.04
C ILE A 247 -18.06 26.40 -4.57
N ALA A 248 -17.19 27.30 -5.02
CA ALA A 248 -16.93 27.51 -6.44
C ALA A 248 -16.41 26.22 -7.10
N PHE A 249 -15.44 25.55 -6.47
CA PHE A 249 -14.87 24.29 -6.95
C PHE A 249 -15.94 23.18 -7.09
N CYS A 250 -16.78 23.02 -6.07
CA CYS A 250 -17.85 22.02 -6.12
C CYS A 250 -18.85 22.30 -7.26
N LYS A 251 -19.21 23.57 -7.49
CA LYS A 251 -20.13 23.98 -8.59
C LYS A 251 -19.50 23.74 -9.95
N GLU A 252 -18.26 24.18 -10.15
CA GLU A 252 -17.50 24.03 -11.41
C GLU A 252 -17.37 22.56 -11.82
N HIS A 253 -16.96 21.71 -10.87
CA HIS A 253 -16.75 20.28 -11.13
C HIS A 253 -17.99 19.42 -10.88
N LYS A 254 -19.15 20.02 -10.62
CA LYS A 254 -20.44 19.34 -10.41
C LYS A 254 -20.37 18.23 -9.36
N ILE A 255 -19.63 18.45 -8.27
CA ILE A 255 -19.45 17.49 -7.18
C ILE A 255 -20.77 17.35 -6.43
N LYS A 256 -21.30 16.13 -6.36
CA LYS A 256 -22.52 15.83 -5.61
C LYS A 256 -22.20 15.73 -4.12
N VAL A 257 -22.79 16.64 -3.33
CA VAL A 257 -22.64 16.67 -1.88
C VAL A 257 -24.03 16.63 -1.23
N PRO A 258 -24.30 15.70 -0.30
CA PRO A 258 -25.55 15.74 0.46
C PRO A 258 -25.67 17.04 1.27
N PHE A 259 -26.85 17.62 1.35
CA PHE A 259 -27.12 18.89 2.05
C PHE A 259 -26.25 20.06 1.55
N PHE A 260 -25.92 20.09 0.27
CA PHE A 260 -24.99 21.06 -0.31
C PHE A 260 -25.32 22.51 0.00
N GLU A 261 -26.59 22.92 -0.18
CA GLU A 261 -27.02 24.29 0.04
C GLU A 261 -26.90 24.73 1.51
N ASP A 262 -27.26 23.83 2.44
CA ASP A 262 -27.11 24.12 3.87
C ASP A 262 -25.62 24.17 4.27
N ILE A 263 -24.80 23.29 3.76
CA ILE A 263 -23.33 23.31 4.00
C ILE A 263 -22.73 24.61 3.46
N CYS A 264 -23.13 25.05 2.25
CA CYS A 264 -22.65 26.31 1.66
C CYS A 264 -22.98 27.51 2.52
N ARG A 265 -24.19 27.54 3.12
CA ARG A 265 -24.66 28.63 3.95
C ARG A 265 -24.06 28.60 5.37
N MET A 266 -23.99 27.42 5.98
CA MET A 266 -23.71 27.29 7.41
C MET A 266 -22.25 26.99 7.74
N GLU A 267 -21.57 26.07 7.02
CA GLU A 267 -20.20 25.67 7.28
C GLU A 267 -19.51 25.16 5.99
N PRO A 268 -19.15 26.05 5.05
CA PRO A 268 -18.55 25.68 3.77
C PRO A 268 -17.27 24.85 3.90
N SER A 269 -16.59 24.95 5.05
CA SER A 269 -15.35 24.21 5.30
C SER A 269 -15.55 22.69 5.27
N LEU A 270 -16.79 22.19 5.46
CA LEU A 270 -17.13 20.77 5.39
C LEU A 270 -17.01 20.18 3.96
N LEU A 271 -17.05 21.06 2.93
CA LEU A 271 -16.88 20.63 1.53
C LEU A 271 -15.50 20.10 1.21
N HIS A 272 -14.47 20.40 2.05
CA HIS A 272 -13.10 20.01 1.76
C HIS A 272 -12.93 18.51 1.55
N SER A 273 -13.67 17.64 2.25
CA SER A 273 -13.57 16.19 2.12
C SER A 273 -14.02 15.72 0.72
N TYR A 274 -15.05 16.30 0.18
CA TYR A 274 -15.54 16.00 -1.17
C TYR A 274 -14.60 16.55 -2.25
N VAL A 275 -14.07 17.77 -2.04
CA VAL A 275 -13.03 18.35 -2.91
C VAL A 275 -11.75 17.53 -2.87
N SER A 276 -11.32 17.06 -1.67
CA SER A 276 -10.16 16.16 -1.54
C SER A 276 -10.36 14.85 -2.30
N ALA A 277 -11.56 14.27 -2.24
CA ALA A 277 -11.89 13.05 -2.97
C ALA A 277 -11.84 13.27 -4.50
N TRP A 278 -12.30 14.42 -4.96
CA TRP A 278 -12.22 14.81 -6.37
C TRP A 278 -10.75 14.99 -6.80
N ILE A 279 -9.94 15.70 -6.03
CA ILE A 279 -8.50 15.90 -6.26
C ILE A 279 -7.79 14.55 -6.30
N ALA A 280 -8.06 13.65 -5.34
CA ALA A 280 -7.48 12.32 -5.33
C ALA A 280 -7.76 11.55 -6.62
N GLN A 281 -8.97 11.66 -7.15
CA GLN A 281 -9.39 10.98 -8.37
C GLN A 281 -8.79 11.61 -9.63
N HIS A 282 -8.79 12.92 -9.76
CA HIS A 282 -8.50 13.61 -11.03
C HIS A 282 -7.05 14.10 -11.13
N GLU A 283 -6.47 14.60 -10.03
CA GLU A 283 -5.07 15.06 -10.01
C GLU A 283 -4.10 13.90 -9.73
N PHE A 284 -4.47 12.98 -8.82
CA PHE A 284 -3.57 11.87 -8.44
C PHE A 284 -3.95 10.54 -9.08
N GLY A 285 -4.96 10.50 -9.96
CA GLY A 285 -5.35 9.33 -10.72
C GLY A 285 -5.83 8.14 -9.85
N VAL A 286 -6.41 8.40 -8.68
CA VAL A 286 -6.94 7.36 -7.80
C VAL A 286 -8.20 6.76 -8.42
N THR A 287 -8.16 5.47 -8.78
CA THR A 287 -9.30 4.75 -9.36
C THR A 287 -10.03 3.85 -8.37
N ASN A 288 -9.43 3.58 -7.21
CA ASN A 288 -10.03 2.73 -6.18
C ASN A 288 -11.19 3.49 -5.50
N LYS A 289 -12.41 2.96 -5.67
CA LYS A 289 -13.64 3.58 -5.16
C LYS A 289 -13.70 3.67 -3.64
N ASP A 290 -13.13 2.69 -2.92
CA ASP A 290 -13.11 2.70 -1.46
C ASP A 290 -12.20 3.79 -0.91
N VAL A 291 -11.08 4.08 -1.57
CA VAL A 291 -10.19 5.21 -1.21
C VAL A 291 -10.91 6.54 -1.41
N ILE A 292 -11.53 6.73 -2.59
CA ILE A 292 -12.26 7.97 -2.92
C ILE A 292 -13.39 8.20 -1.91
N ARG A 293 -14.14 7.13 -1.62
CA ARG A 293 -15.24 7.15 -0.66
C ARG A 293 -14.75 7.45 0.76
N ALA A 294 -13.68 6.79 1.22
CA ALA A 294 -13.10 7.04 2.53
C ALA A 294 -12.69 8.51 2.69
N ILE A 295 -12.06 9.10 1.67
CA ILE A 295 -11.70 10.52 1.66
C ILE A 295 -12.96 11.41 1.76
N ALA A 296 -14.02 11.12 1.00
CA ALA A 296 -15.26 11.92 1.06
C ALA A 296 -15.95 11.83 2.43
N GLU A 297 -15.87 10.67 3.10
CA GLU A 297 -16.55 10.37 4.35
C GLU A 297 -15.76 10.77 5.62
N HIS A 298 -14.46 11.10 5.53
CA HIS A 298 -13.61 11.25 6.72
C HIS A 298 -14.04 12.34 7.70
N THR A 299 -14.79 13.35 7.24
CA THR A 299 -15.24 14.48 8.08
C THR A 299 -16.56 14.19 8.79
N LEU A 300 -17.57 13.79 8.05
CA LEU A 300 -18.95 13.63 8.52
C LEU A 300 -19.38 12.16 8.66
N GLY A 301 -18.65 11.25 8.03
CA GLY A 301 -19.00 9.84 7.96
C GLY A 301 -20.17 9.55 7.02
N SER A 302 -20.63 8.30 7.03
CA SER A 302 -21.84 7.84 6.35
C SER A 302 -22.45 6.63 7.06
N LEU A 303 -23.67 6.22 6.70
CA LEU A 303 -24.36 5.08 7.32
C LEU A 303 -23.68 3.73 6.99
N HIS A 304 -22.97 3.63 5.87
CA HIS A 304 -22.39 2.38 5.37
C HIS A 304 -20.88 2.53 5.11
N MET A 305 -20.14 2.92 6.15
CA MET A 305 -18.69 3.09 6.06
C MET A 305 -17.99 1.74 5.88
N SER A 306 -17.12 1.66 4.88
CA SER A 306 -16.19 0.52 4.76
C SER A 306 -15.18 0.51 5.91
N THR A 307 -14.47 -0.62 6.12
CA THR A 307 -13.40 -0.67 7.11
C THR A 307 -12.35 0.39 6.85
N LEU A 308 -12.01 0.67 5.58
CA LEU A 308 -11.10 1.74 5.20
C LEU A 308 -11.63 3.13 5.57
N SER A 309 -12.92 3.41 5.32
CA SER A 309 -13.56 4.68 5.73
C SER A 309 -13.51 4.86 7.25
N LYS A 310 -13.79 3.81 8.02
CA LYS A 310 -13.71 3.85 9.50
C LYS A 310 -12.28 4.11 9.98
N ILE A 311 -11.29 3.42 9.39
CA ILE A 311 -9.86 3.65 9.67
C ILE A 311 -9.48 5.10 9.45
N LEU A 312 -9.84 5.67 8.30
CA LEU A 312 -9.49 7.06 7.99
C LEU A 312 -10.15 8.06 8.94
N PHE A 313 -11.45 7.89 9.21
CA PHE A 313 -12.20 8.74 10.14
C PHE A 313 -11.56 8.76 11.53
N VAL A 314 -11.20 7.58 12.04
CA VAL A 314 -10.55 7.41 13.35
C VAL A 314 -9.11 7.92 13.33
N ALA A 315 -8.36 7.68 12.26
CA ALA A 315 -6.98 8.13 12.12
C ALA A 315 -6.87 9.66 12.08
N ASP A 316 -7.78 10.37 11.38
CA ASP A 316 -7.80 11.84 11.34
C ASP A 316 -7.95 12.46 12.73
N ILE A 317 -8.92 11.98 13.52
CA ILE A 317 -9.19 12.53 14.85
C ILE A 317 -8.18 12.10 15.91
N SER A 318 -7.43 11.01 15.68
CA SER A 318 -6.51 10.42 16.65
C SER A 318 -5.04 10.41 16.22
N SER A 319 -4.67 11.06 15.12
CA SER A 319 -3.29 11.14 14.64
C SER A 319 -2.32 11.71 15.68
N LYS A 320 -1.02 11.44 15.52
CA LYS A 320 0.02 11.77 16.54
C LYS A 320 0.14 13.25 16.89
N ASP A 321 -0.22 14.13 15.96
CA ASP A 321 -0.24 15.58 16.16
C ASP A 321 -1.44 16.07 16.99
N ARG A 322 -2.47 15.23 17.17
CA ARG A 322 -3.62 15.49 18.03
C ARG A 322 -3.23 15.23 19.50
N LYS A 323 -3.01 16.30 20.27
CA LYS A 323 -2.50 16.24 21.65
C LYS A 323 -3.58 16.28 22.75
N TYR A 324 -4.86 16.37 22.39
CA TYR A 324 -5.95 16.36 23.38
C TYR A 324 -6.24 14.94 23.89
N LYS A 325 -6.76 14.86 25.12
CA LYS A 325 -6.98 13.61 25.86
C LYS A 325 -7.79 12.57 25.08
N ASP A 326 -8.84 13.01 24.42
CA ASP A 326 -9.73 12.11 23.68
C ASP A 326 -9.04 11.46 22.46
N ALA A 327 -8.10 12.15 21.81
CA ALA A 327 -7.33 11.56 20.71
C ALA A 327 -6.54 10.33 21.17
N PHE A 328 -5.99 10.36 22.39
CA PHE A 328 -5.31 9.23 22.99
C PHE A 328 -6.28 8.06 23.29
N VAL A 329 -7.46 8.39 23.87
CA VAL A 329 -8.50 7.39 24.14
C VAL A 329 -8.96 6.70 22.85
N ILE A 330 -9.28 7.50 21.81
CA ILE A 330 -9.70 6.98 20.50
C ILE A 330 -8.64 6.05 19.91
N ARG A 331 -7.38 6.44 19.98
CA ARG A 331 -6.25 5.64 19.47
C ARG A 331 -6.15 4.30 20.17
N ASN A 332 -6.25 4.27 21.50
CA ASN A 332 -6.21 3.04 22.26
C ASN A 332 -7.43 2.13 22.00
N LEU A 333 -8.62 2.70 21.86
CA LEU A 333 -9.80 1.96 21.45
C LEU A 333 -9.61 1.34 20.06
N ALA A 334 -9.06 2.11 19.10
CA ALA A 334 -8.82 1.64 17.74
C ALA A 334 -7.78 0.52 17.64
N LEU A 335 -6.95 0.31 18.65
CA LEU A 335 -6.07 -0.86 18.72
C LEU A 335 -6.79 -2.16 19.10
N GLN A 336 -8.01 -2.05 19.63
CA GLN A 336 -8.80 -3.18 20.15
C GLN A 336 -10.11 -3.39 19.36
N ASP A 337 -10.83 -2.29 19.08
CA ASP A 337 -12.14 -2.32 18.45
C ASP A 337 -12.38 -1.04 17.65
N LEU A 338 -12.36 -1.15 16.32
CA LEU A 338 -12.54 -0.02 15.41
C LEU A 338 -13.95 0.58 15.50
N ASN A 339 -14.99 -0.23 15.78
CA ASN A 339 -16.36 0.26 15.84
C ASN A 339 -16.55 1.10 17.11
N LYS A 340 -16.03 0.65 18.26
CA LYS A 340 -16.04 1.43 19.50
C LYS A 340 -15.25 2.72 19.36
N ALA A 341 -14.09 2.67 18.70
CA ALA A 341 -13.30 3.86 18.40
C ALA A 341 -14.07 4.84 17.51
N LEU A 342 -14.75 4.36 16.49
CA LEU A 342 -15.58 5.16 15.59
C LEU A 342 -16.74 5.83 16.33
N LEU A 343 -17.47 5.09 17.16
CA LEU A 343 -18.55 5.65 17.96
C LEU A 343 -18.07 6.74 18.90
N TYR A 344 -16.97 6.48 19.62
CA TYR A 344 -16.37 7.48 20.52
C TYR A 344 -15.90 8.72 19.74
N ALA A 345 -15.26 8.53 18.58
CA ALA A 345 -14.81 9.60 17.70
C ALA A 345 -15.99 10.45 17.15
N ALA A 346 -17.08 9.81 16.71
CA ALA A 346 -18.29 10.48 16.27
C ALA A 346 -18.91 11.30 17.40
N ASN A 347 -19.01 10.73 18.60
CA ASN A 347 -19.49 11.43 19.80
C ASN A 347 -18.65 12.68 20.09
N ARG A 348 -17.32 12.58 20.08
CA ARG A 348 -16.43 13.73 20.33
C ARG A 348 -16.52 14.81 19.27
N LYS A 349 -16.68 14.44 17.99
CA LYS A 349 -16.92 15.44 16.91
C LYS A 349 -18.22 16.21 17.12
N LEU A 350 -19.32 15.54 17.51
CA LEU A 350 -20.60 16.19 17.79
C LEU A 350 -20.49 17.13 19.00
N LEU A 351 -19.95 16.66 20.12
CA LEU A 351 -19.74 17.48 21.31
C LEU A 351 -18.89 18.70 21.00
N PHE A 352 -17.77 18.56 20.29
CA PHE A 352 -16.96 19.70 19.86
C PHE A 352 -17.76 20.71 19.01
N THR A 353 -18.63 20.23 18.11
CA THR A 353 -19.48 21.11 17.28
C THR A 353 -20.47 21.89 18.13
N ILE A 354 -21.09 21.22 19.14
CA ILE A 354 -22.01 21.84 20.10
C ILE A 354 -21.28 22.87 20.97
N ASP A 355 -20.17 22.49 21.58
CA ASP A 355 -19.37 23.32 22.50
C ASP A 355 -18.84 24.59 21.79
N THR A 356 -18.56 24.49 20.48
CA THR A 356 -18.09 25.61 19.66
C THR A 356 -19.23 26.37 18.96
N GLN A 357 -20.49 26.05 19.29
CA GLN A 357 -21.68 26.67 18.74
C GLN A 357 -21.75 26.66 17.21
N LYS A 358 -21.24 25.62 16.57
CA LYS A 358 -21.27 25.43 15.13
C LYS A 358 -22.51 24.66 14.71
N TRP A 359 -22.87 24.82 13.43
CA TRP A 359 -23.99 24.09 12.84
C TRP A 359 -23.74 22.57 12.83
N LEU A 360 -24.70 21.80 13.34
CA LEU A 360 -24.69 20.34 13.31
C LEU A 360 -25.19 19.83 11.95
N CYS A 361 -24.27 19.43 11.10
CA CYS A 361 -24.62 18.81 9.82
C CYS A 361 -25.40 17.50 10.05
N PRO A 362 -26.56 17.29 9.36
CA PRO A 362 -27.37 16.10 9.50
C PRO A 362 -26.62 14.79 9.28
N LEU A 363 -25.61 14.77 8.40
CA LEU A 363 -24.79 13.56 8.17
C LEU A 363 -24.08 13.06 9.43
N GLY A 364 -23.51 13.96 10.24
CA GLY A 364 -22.82 13.59 11.48
C GLY A 364 -23.79 13.03 12.53
N THR A 365 -24.98 13.60 12.67
CA THR A 365 -26.02 13.10 13.59
C THR A 365 -26.62 11.79 13.10
N HIS A 366 -26.78 11.60 11.78
CA HIS A 366 -27.22 10.33 11.19
C HIS A 366 -26.22 9.22 11.45
N LEU A 367 -24.92 9.48 11.25
CA LEU A 367 -23.87 8.51 11.59
C LEU A 367 -23.96 8.08 13.06
N TRP A 368 -23.98 9.04 13.98
CA TRP A 368 -24.02 8.78 15.41
C TRP A 368 -25.26 7.95 15.81
N ASN A 369 -26.45 8.34 15.35
CA ASN A 369 -27.69 7.62 15.57
C ASN A 369 -27.63 6.17 15.03
N HIS A 370 -26.99 5.98 13.89
CA HIS A 370 -26.81 4.65 13.30
C HIS A 370 -25.89 3.78 14.17
N LEU A 371 -24.76 4.32 14.62
CA LEU A 371 -23.80 3.60 15.46
C LEU A 371 -24.42 3.19 16.82
N ILE A 372 -25.18 4.06 17.48
CA ILE A 372 -25.88 3.76 18.73
C ILE A 372 -26.90 2.63 18.57
N LYS A 373 -27.57 2.55 17.41
CA LYS A 373 -28.51 1.44 17.14
C LYS A 373 -27.80 0.08 16.96
N GLN A 374 -26.55 0.07 16.55
CA GLN A 374 -25.77 -1.15 16.39
C GLN A 374 -25.18 -1.68 17.71
N GLU A 375 -25.07 -0.82 18.73
CA GLU A 375 -24.60 -1.25 20.07
C GLU A 375 -25.72 -1.76 21.00
N LYS A 376 -26.98 -1.49 20.67
CA LYS A 376 -28.15 -2.02 21.37
C LYS A 376 -28.60 -3.36 20.78
#